data_ed82d9a2c7cf2981bebe252caf47b8a3
#
_entry.id   ed82d9a2c7cf2981bebe252caf47b8a3
#
_cell.length_a   1.000
_cell.length_b   1.000
_cell.length_c   1.000
_cell.angle_alpha   90.00
_cell.angle_beta   90.00
_cell.angle_gamma   90.00
#
_symmetry.space_group_name_H-M   'P 1'
#
loop_
_entity.id
_entity.type
_entity.pdbx_description
1 polymer ?
#
loop_
_entity_poly.entity_id
_entity_poly.type
_entity_poly.pdbx_seq_one_letter_code
_entity_poly.pdbx_strand_id
1 'polypeptide(L)'
;ILQGGFYDFPYGCGKVLTQTAPLIMTGLSVAFAFKTGLFNIGAAGQYTLGAYGALYCAIMLKLPWFVCLLAAAVLGGLWGAIPGFFKAYFNINEVITSIMFNWIGLYLVNELIYQNGTGPMYDVRNTRTLNLSKNADFAQSLIPDFGLNKLFQTNSTTIAIFLAAAVAVLIWVVLNKTTFGYELKAVGLNKNAARYAGINEKKNIILSMAIAGALAGFGAGLFYLSNVSQWNPLNSTSLPGMGFNGISVALLASSNPIGTVFSALFISHISVGGSFLSTKFYPTEISDLISGIIIYLCAFSMLFRGKIQ
;
A
#
# COMPACT_ATOMS: atom_id res chain seq x y z
N ILE A 1 14.58 -3.24 -19.43
CA ILE A 1 14.19 -3.03 -18.03
C ILE A 1 14.69 -1.66 -17.54
N LEU A 2 15.98 -1.34 -17.64
CA LEU A 2 16.52 -0.06 -17.14
C LEU A 2 15.92 1.19 -17.81
N GLN A 3 15.44 1.09 -19.05
CA GLN A 3 14.71 2.18 -19.69
C GLN A 3 13.33 2.42 -19.04
N GLY A 4 12.78 1.38 -18.36
CA GLY A 4 11.56 1.49 -17.58
C GLY A 4 10.41 2.16 -18.32
N GLY A 5 9.80 3.13 -17.68
CA GLY A 5 8.71 3.91 -18.25
C GLY A 5 9.09 4.80 -19.44
N PHE A 6 10.38 5.01 -19.72
CA PHE A 6 10.82 5.81 -20.87
C PHE A 6 10.87 5.02 -22.18
N TYR A 7 10.77 3.69 -22.13
CA TYR A 7 10.79 2.85 -23.33
C TYR A 7 9.65 3.17 -24.30
N ASP A 8 8.48 3.44 -23.77
CA ASP A 8 7.28 3.78 -24.54
C ASP A 8 6.70 5.10 -24.00
N PHE A 9 7.41 6.19 -24.25
CA PHE A 9 7.00 7.52 -23.82
C PHE A 9 5.88 8.09 -24.73
N PRO A 10 4.79 8.70 -24.16
CA PRO A 10 4.55 9.00 -22.74
C PRO A 10 3.81 7.90 -21.95
N TYR A 11 3.32 6.85 -22.60
CA TYR A 11 2.48 5.80 -22.01
C TYR A 11 3.19 5.06 -20.85
N GLY A 12 4.45 4.70 -21.04
CA GLY A 12 5.24 4.03 -20.00
C GLY A 12 5.40 4.88 -18.74
N CYS A 13 5.61 6.18 -18.89
CA CYS A 13 5.67 7.10 -17.76
C CYS A 13 4.33 7.18 -17.01
N GLY A 14 3.21 7.18 -17.73
CA GLY A 14 1.87 7.13 -17.12
C GLY A 14 1.68 5.87 -16.28
N LYS A 15 2.09 4.70 -16.80
CA LYS A 15 2.06 3.44 -16.04
C LYS A 15 2.91 3.49 -14.78
N VAL A 16 4.12 4.07 -14.86
CA VAL A 16 4.99 4.25 -13.67
C VAL A 16 4.28 5.08 -12.62
N LEU A 17 3.73 6.25 -12.97
CA LEU A 17 3.02 7.11 -12.02
C LEU A 17 1.82 6.42 -11.39
N THR A 18 1.08 5.66 -12.19
CA THR A 18 -0.10 4.90 -11.71
C THR A 18 0.27 3.83 -10.68
N GLN A 19 1.35 3.09 -10.89
CA GLN A 19 1.83 2.07 -9.95
C GLN A 19 2.54 2.68 -8.74
N THR A 20 3.16 3.84 -8.91
CA THR A 20 3.90 4.50 -7.84
C THR A 20 2.99 4.96 -6.70
N ALA A 21 1.80 5.47 -6.97
CA ALA A 21 0.90 6.01 -5.95
C ALA A 21 0.55 4.98 -4.85
N PRO A 22 0.02 3.79 -5.15
CA PRO A 22 -0.25 2.78 -4.13
C PRO A 22 1.03 2.25 -3.47
N LEU A 23 2.15 2.23 -4.22
CA LEU A 23 3.43 1.74 -3.72
C LEU A 23 4.07 2.73 -2.72
N ILE A 24 3.90 4.05 -2.89
CA ILE A 24 4.24 5.05 -1.87
C ILE A 24 3.48 4.76 -0.58
N MET A 25 2.18 4.52 -0.68
CA MET A 25 1.33 4.35 0.49
C MET A 25 1.65 3.08 1.28
N THR A 26 1.87 1.95 0.60
CA THR A 26 2.30 0.71 1.25
C THR A 26 3.73 0.83 1.79
N GLY A 27 4.62 1.53 1.10
CA GLY A 27 5.95 1.86 1.58
C GLY A 27 5.94 2.75 2.83
N LEU A 28 5.07 3.76 2.86
CA LEU A 28 4.85 4.60 4.05
C LEU A 28 4.28 3.81 5.22
N SER A 29 3.36 2.89 4.96
CA SER A 29 2.80 1.99 5.98
C SER A 29 3.91 1.24 6.72
N VAL A 30 4.80 0.60 5.98
CA VAL A 30 5.92 -0.16 6.55
C VAL A 30 6.96 0.78 7.17
N ALA A 31 7.33 1.88 6.50
CA ALA A 31 8.29 2.85 7.00
C ALA A 31 7.84 3.50 8.31
N PHE A 32 6.55 3.81 8.44
CA PHE A 32 5.95 4.35 9.66
C PHE A 32 6.07 3.35 10.81
N ALA A 33 5.70 2.10 10.60
CA ALA A 33 5.82 1.05 11.60
C ALA A 33 7.29 0.86 12.05
N PHE A 34 8.24 0.83 11.13
CA PHE A 34 9.67 0.74 11.46
C PHE A 34 10.17 1.89 12.32
N LYS A 35 9.74 3.13 12.02
CA LYS A 35 10.10 4.32 12.83
C LYS A 35 9.54 4.28 14.24
N THR A 36 8.52 3.49 14.47
CA THR A 36 7.86 3.27 15.76
C THR A 36 8.25 1.96 16.43
N GLY A 37 9.30 1.30 15.92
CA GLY A 37 9.88 0.07 16.48
C GLY A 37 9.04 -1.19 16.26
N LEU A 38 8.10 -1.16 15.27
CA LEU A 38 7.24 -2.30 14.91
C LEU A 38 7.49 -2.71 13.46
N PHE A 39 7.23 -3.97 13.15
CA PHE A 39 7.32 -4.45 11.77
C PHE A 39 5.93 -4.78 11.21
N ASN A 40 5.45 -3.95 10.28
CA ASN A 40 4.16 -4.15 9.63
C ASN A 40 4.29 -5.06 8.40
N ILE A 41 4.35 -6.38 8.60
CA ILE A 41 4.23 -7.36 7.50
C ILE A 41 2.76 -7.58 7.11
N GLY A 42 1.82 -7.03 7.89
CA GLY A 42 0.37 -7.09 7.68
C GLY A 42 -0.16 -6.17 6.58
N ALA A 43 0.72 -5.41 5.93
CA ALA A 43 0.33 -4.43 4.92
C ALA A 43 -0.50 -5.06 3.77
N ALA A 44 -0.26 -6.32 3.40
CA ALA A 44 -1.01 -7.01 2.36
C ALA A 44 -2.50 -7.25 2.76
N GLY A 45 -2.77 -7.72 3.97
CA GLY A 45 -4.13 -7.90 4.47
C GLY A 45 -4.85 -6.56 4.73
N GLN A 46 -4.13 -5.57 5.26
CA GLN A 46 -4.63 -4.21 5.46
C GLN A 46 -5.00 -3.55 4.12
N TYR A 47 -4.18 -3.74 3.09
CA TYR A 47 -4.45 -3.34 1.71
C TYR A 47 -5.71 -4.02 1.17
N THR A 48 -5.86 -5.33 1.41
CA THR A 48 -7.02 -6.11 0.96
C THR A 48 -8.33 -5.59 1.58
N LEU A 49 -8.36 -5.35 2.89
CA LEU A 49 -9.53 -4.77 3.56
C LEU A 49 -9.80 -3.33 3.11
N GLY A 50 -8.73 -2.55 2.86
CA GLY A 50 -8.85 -1.21 2.28
C GLY A 50 -9.47 -1.24 0.88
N ALA A 51 -9.05 -2.20 0.03
CA ALA A 51 -9.63 -2.41 -1.29
C ALA A 51 -11.14 -2.71 -1.21
N TYR A 52 -11.53 -3.61 -0.30
CA TYR A 52 -12.93 -3.91 -0.05
C TYR A 52 -13.71 -2.66 0.36
N GLY A 53 -13.19 -1.87 1.31
CA GLY A 53 -13.83 -0.63 1.77
C GLY A 53 -14.04 0.38 0.66
N ALA A 54 -13.01 0.61 -0.16
CA ALA A 54 -13.11 1.51 -1.31
C ALA A 54 -14.17 1.04 -2.32
N LEU A 55 -14.10 -0.25 -2.71
CA LEU A 55 -15.00 -0.84 -3.71
C LEU A 55 -16.44 -0.93 -3.20
N TYR A 56 -16.65 -1.28 -1.91
CA TYR A 56 -17.98 -1.31 -1.31
C TYR A 56 -18.66 0.07 -1.34
N CYS A 57 -17.95 1.10 -0.90
CA CYS A 57 -18.47 2.46 -0.93
C CYS A 57 -18.71 2.97 -2.37
N ALA A 58 -17.84 2.58 -3.32
CA ALA A 58 -17.98 3.00 -4.72
C ALA A 58 -19.13 2.30 -5.43
N ILE A 59 -19.28 0.98 -5.26
CA ILE A 59 -20.24 0.16 -6.03
C ILE A 59 -21.61 0.14 -5.35
N MET A 60 -21.64 -0.12 -4.02
CA MET A 60 -22.89 -0.29 -3.30
C MET A 60 -23.52 1.03 -2.88
N LEU A 61 -22.70 1.94 -2.35
CA LEU A 61 -23.18 3.21 -1.82
C LEU A 61 -23.07 4.36 -2.83
N LYS A 62 -22.35 4.14 -3.94
CA LYS A 62 -22.14 5.14 -5.02
C LYS A 62 -21.65 6.49 -4.47
N LEU A 63 -20.75 6.44 -3.48
CA LEU A 63 -20.23 7.63 -2.80
C LEU A 63 -19.09 8.28 -3.62
N PRO A 64 -18.82 9.57 -3.41
CA PRO A 64 -17.73 10.26 -4.06
C PRO A 64 -16.36 9.68 -3.64
N TRP A 65 -15.38 9.76 -4.54
CA TRP A 65 -14.06 9.15 -4.42
C TRP A 65 -13.35 9.42 -3.09
N PHE A 66 -13.46 10.64 -2.54
CA PHE A 66 -12.79 10.98 -1.28
C PHE A 66 -13.38 10.25 -0.08
N VAL A 67 -14.70 9.97 -0.07
CA VAL A 67 -15.35 9.15 0.98
C VAL A 67 -14.92 7.70 0.84
N CYS A 68 -14.83 7.19 -0.40
CA CYS A 68 -14.34 5.83 -0.68
C CYS A 68 -12.88 5.66 -0.21
N LEU A 69 -12.02 6.67 -0.40
CA LEU A 69 -10.64 6.67 0.11
C LEU A 69 -10.60 6.69 1.65
N LEU A 70 -11.46 7.46 2.30
CA LEU A 70 -11.55 7.46 3.77
C LEU A 70 -12.01 6.09 4.29
N ALA A 71 -13.00 5.48 3.66
CA ALA A 71 -13.45 4.13 4.02
C ALA A 71 -12.34 3.10 3.87
N ALA A 72 -11.54 3.18 2.80
CA ALA A 72 -10.37 2.34 2.60
C ALA A 72 -9.34 2.50 3.73
N ALA A 73 -9.05 3.74 4.11
CA ALA A 73 -8.13 4.04 5.22
C ALA A 73 -8.67 3.53 6.56
N VAL A 74 -9.96 3.73 6.85
CA VAL A 74 -10.59 3.29 8.10
C VAL A 74 -10.55 1.77 8.21
N LEU A 75 -10.98 1.02 7.18
CA LEU A 75 -10.97 -0.44 7.23
C LEU A 75 -9.56 -1.02 7.28
N GLY A 76 -8.63 -0.46 6.52
CA GLY A 76 -7.22 -0.83 6.62
C GLY A 76 -6.64 -0.55 8.01
N GLY A 77 -6.99 0.59 8.60
CA GLY A 77 -6.58 0.99 9.95
C GLY A 77 -7.15 0.09 11.05
N LEU A 78 -8.43 -0.22 10.99
CA LEU A 78 -9.09 -1.15 11.93
C LEU A 78 -8.44 -2.53 11.85
N TRP A 79 -8.17 -3.01 10.63
CA TRP A 79 -7.50 -4.29 10.43
C TRP A 79 -6.07 -4.26 10.98
N GLY A 80 -5.34 -3.17 10.76
CA GLY A 80 -3.99 -2.98 11.32
C GLY A 80 -3.96 -2.83 12.84
N ALA A 81 -5.04 -2.30 13.45
CA ALA A 81 -5.15 -2.19 14.90
C ALA A 81 -5.16 -3.56 15.61
N ILE A 82 -5.64 -4.63 14.95
CA ILE A 82 -5.75 -5.96 15.55
C ILE A 82 -4.39 -6.53 15.94
N PRO A 83 -3.38 -6.65 15.06
CA PRO A 83 -2.05 -7.07 15.46
C PRO A 83 -1.42 -6.16 16.52
N GLY A 84 -1.68 -4.83 16.42
CA GLY A 84 -1.25 -3.86 17.44
C GLY A 84 -1.85 -4.13 18.82
N PHE A 85 -3.11 -4.49 18.87
CA PHE A 85 -3.80 -4.85 20.12
C PHE A 85 -3.20 -6.12 20.75
N PHE A 86 -3.00 -7.19 19.95
CA PHE A 86 -2.38 -8.42 20.43
C PHE A 86 -0.95 -8.17 20.95
N LYS A 87 -0.19 -7.30 20.28
CA LYS A 87 1.14 -6.90 20.73
C LYS A 87 1.10 -6.13 22.05
N ALA A 88 0.19 -5.14 22.16
CA ALA A 88 0.14 -4.24 23.29
C ALA A 88 -0.36 -4.92 24.59
N TYR A 89 -1.33 -5.81 24.49
CA TYR A 89 -1.97 -6.42 25.66
C TYR A 89 -1.45 -7.81 26.00
N PHE A 90 -1.16 -8.63 24.98
CA PHE A 90 -0.74 -10.01 25.16
C PHE A 90 0.73 -10.25 24.87
N ASN A 91 1.46 -9.21 24.46
CA ASN A 91 2.87 -9.27 24.03
C ASN A 91 3.14 -10.34 22.97
N ILE A 92 2.13 -10.65 22.13
CA ILE A 92 2.26 -11.57 21.01
C ILE A 92 3.09 -10.88 19.93
N ASN A 93 3.89 -11.65 19.20
CA ASN A 93 4.70 -11.12 18.12
C ASN A 93 3.80 -10.58 16.99
N GLU A 94 3.97 -9.29 16.65
CA GLU A 94 3.19 -8.60 15.62
C GLU A 94 3.36 -9.21 14.23
N VAL A 95 4.51 -9.80 13.95
CA VAL A 95 4.81 -10.44 12.65
C VAL A 95 3.94 -11.67 12.45
N ILE A 96 3.90 -12.56 13.46
CA ILE A 96 3.10 -13.80 13.41
C ILE A 96 1.62 -13.46 13.27
N THR A 97 1.12 -12.54 14.10
CA THR A 97 -0.28 -12.11 14.08
C THR A 97 -0.62 -11.50 12.72
N SER A 98 0.24 -10.63 12.19
CA SER A 98 0.04 -9.97 10.91
C SER A 98 -0.02 -10.97 9.73
N ILE A 99 0.86 -11.99 9.72
CA ILE A 99 0.85 -13.02 8.69
C ILE A 99 -0.48 -13.79 8.69
N MET A 100 -0.97 -14.17 9.87
CA MET A 100 -2.26 -14.85 10.00
C MET A 100 -3.41 -13.95 9.51
N PHE A 101 -3.44 -12.69 9.94
CA PHE A 101 -4.48 -11.74 9.54
C PHE A 101 -4.40 -11.34 8.06
N ASN A 102 -3.26 -11.47 7.39
CA ASN A 102 -3.18 -11.31 5.94
C ASN A 102 -4.06 -12.33 5.21
N TRP A 103 -3.95 -13.62 5.58
CA TRP A 103 -4.73 -14.69 4.96
C TRP A 103 -6.21 -14.63 5.34
N ILE A 104 -6.51 -14.37 6.61
CA ILE A 104 -7.90 -14.18 7.07
C ILE A 104 -8.54 -13.02 6.29
N GLY A 105 -7.85 -11.90 6.13
CA GLY A 105 -8.33 -10.75 5.37
C GLY A 105 -8.59 -11.07 3.91
N LEU A 106 -7.67 -11.80 3.25
CA LEU A 106 -7.82 -12.20 1.86
C LEU A 106 -9.07 -13.07 1.65
N TYR A 107 -9.21 -14.14 2.41
CA TYR A 107 -10.34 -15.06 2.27
C TYR A 107 -11.66 -14.39 2.66
N LEU A 108 -11.66 -13.57 3.71
CA LEU A 108 -12.84 -12.80 4.12
C LEU A 108 -13.32 -11.88 2.99
N VAL A 109 -12.42 -11.12 2.37
CA VAL A 109 -12.78 -10.19 1.29
C VAL A 109 -13.23 -10.95 0.05
N ASN A 110 -12.57 -12.06 -0.30
CA ASN A 110 -12.99 -12.88 -1.42
C ASN A 110 -14.41 -13.42 -1.22
N GLU A 111 -14.73 -13.91 -0.03
CA GLU A 111 -16.08 -14.42 0.28
C GLU A 111 -17.11 -13.28 0.28
N LEU A 112 -16.81 -12.13 0.88
CA LEU A 112 -17.71 -10.97 0.91
C LEU A 112 -18.05 -10.42 -0.49
N ILE A 113 -17.12 -10.55 -1.45
CA ILE A 113 -17.33 -10.10 -2.83
C ILE A 113 -18.03 -11.20 -3.66
N TYR A 114 -17.60 -12.45 -3.53
CA TYR A 114 -18.03 -13.54 -4.39
C TYR A 114 -19.41 -14.09 -4.02
N GLN A 115 -19.66 -14.38 -2.74
CA GLN A 115 -20.94 -14.90 -2.21
C GLN A 115 -21.55 -16.01 -3.10
N ASN A 116 -20.77 -17.05 -3.39
CA ASN A 116 -21.15 -18.14 -4.30
C ASN A 116 -21.59 -17.69 -5.71
N GLY A 117 -21.03 -16.58 -6.21
CA GLY A 117 -21.34 -16.02 -7.52
C GLY A 117 -22.56 -15.11 -7.57
N THR A 118 -23.20 -14.83 -6.43
CA THR A 118 -24.38 -13.97 -6.32
C THR A 118 -24.08 -12.60 -5.71
N GLY A 119 -22.81 -12.35 -5.35
CA GLY A 119 -22.41 -11.11 -4.69
C GLY A 119 -22.77 -9.87 -5.53
N PRO A 120 -23.36 -8.83 -4.92
CA PRO A 120 -23.82 -7.64 -5.63
C PRO A 120 -22.68 -6.80 -6.22
N MET A 121 -21.45 -7.01 -5.78
CA MET A 121 -20.24 -6.36 -6.31
C MET A 121 -19.58 -7.20 -7.41
N TYR A 122 -20.02 -8.45 -7.60
CA TYR A 122 -19.38 -9.42 -8.48
C TYR A 122 -19.99 -9.44 -9.88
N ASP A 123 -19.16 -9.34 -10.90
CA ASP A 123 -19.55 -9.51 -12.30
C ASP A 123 -19.23 -10.95 -12.74
N VAL A 124 -20.28 -11.78 -12.86
CA VAL A 124 -20.17 -13.19 -13.25
C VAL A 124 -19.51 -13.38 -14.62
N ARG A 125 -19.74 -12.44 -15.57
CA ARG A 125 -19.18 -12.55 -16.93
C ARG A 125 -17.68 -12.37 -16.97
N ASN A 126 -17.16 -11.45 -16.15
CA ASN A 126 -15.74 -11.12 -16.10
C ASN A 126 -15.01 -11.78 -14.92
N THR A 127 -15.71 -12.51 -14.04
CA THR A 127 -15.16 -13.13 -12.81
C THR A 127 -14.43 -12.14 -11.89
N ARG A 128 -14.86 -10.88 -11.88
CA ARG A 128 -14.22 -9.76 -11.15
C ARG A 128 -15.28 -8.86 -10.54
N THR A 129 -14.83 -7.89 -9.77
CA THR A 129 -15.72 -6.80 -9.32
C THR A 129 -16.22 -5.97 -10.51
N LEU A 130 -17.38 -5.33 -10.35
CA LEU A 130 -17.93 -4.43 -11.36
C LEU A 130 -16.91 -3.37 -11.77
N ASN A 131 -16.85 -3.05 -13.06
CA ASN A 131 -15.93 -2.05 -13.58
C ASN A 131 -16.46 -0.64 -13.31
N LEU A 132 -15.71 0.17 -12.55
CA LEU A 132 -16.13 1.51 -12.18
C LEU A 132 -16.17 2.48 -13.36
N SER A 133 -15.32 2.31 -14.39
CA SER A 133 -15.27 3.23 -15.54
C SER A 133 -16.30 2.96 -16.62
N LYS A 134 -16.88 1.75 -16.64
CA LYS A 134 -17.88 1.39 -17.65
C LYS A 134 -19.30 1.82 -17.30
N ASN A 135 -19.56 2.15 -16.06
CA ASN A 135 -20.87 2.54 -15.56
C ASN A 135 -20.88 4.01 -15.16
N ALA A 136 -21.73 4.80 -15.78
CA ALA A 136 -21.87 6.22 -15.47
C ALA A 136 -22.26 6.49 -14.00
N ASP A 137 -22.96 5.55 -13.38
CA ASP A 137 -23.36 5.60 -11.96
C ASP A 137 -22.18 5.69 -10.99
N PHE A 138 -21.01 5.20 -11.38
CA PHE A 138 -19.82 5.16 -10.53
C PHE A 138 -18.82 6.27 -10.86
N ALA A 139 -19.14 7.17 -11.80
CA ALA A 139 -18.22 8.22 -12.26
C ALA A 139 -17.72 9.11 -11.11
N GLN A 140 -18.57 9.40 -10.12
CA GLN A 140 -18.20 10.21 -8.95
C GLN A 140 -17.28 9.49 -7.96
N SER A 141 -17.21 8.15 -8.05
CA SER A 141 -16.34 7.33 -7.18
C SER A 141 -14.94 7.14 -7.75
N LEU A 142 -14.73 7.51 -9.02
CA LEU A 142 -13.41 7.49 -9.64
C LEU A 142 -12.58 8.71 -9.23
N ILE A 143 -11.30 8.50 -9.01
CA ILE A 143 -10.35 9.58 -8.76
C ILE A 143 -10.21 10.42 -10.05
N PRO A 144 -10.39 11.75 -9.98
CA PRO A 144 -10.29 12.60 -11.16
C PRO A 144 -8.88 12.57 -11.77
N ASP A 145 -8.83 12.67 -13.09
CA ASP A 145 -7.58 12.64 -13.85
C ASP A 145 -7.07 14.01 -14.28
N PHE A 146 -7.93 15.05 -14.27
CA PHE A 146 -7.62 16.41 -14.70
C PHE A 146 -6.84 16.49 -16.03
N GLY A 147 -7.08 15.53 -16.93
CA GLY A 147 -6.42 15.46 -18.23
C GLY A 147 -5.08 14.71 -18.26
N LEU A 148 -4.61 14.18 -17.13
CA LEU A 148 -3.37 13.38 -17.07
C LEU A 148 -3.46 12.13 -17.95
N ASN A 149 -4.65 11.54 -18.08
CA ASN A 149 -4.88 10.41 -18.97
C ASN A 149 -4.57 10.73 -20.42
N LYS A 150 -4.95 11.93 -20.88
CA LYS A 150 -4.64 12.38 -22.25
C LYS A 150 -3.16 12.68 -22.43
N LEU A 151 -2.53 13.30 -21.42
CA LEU A 151 -1.11 13.66 -21.45
C LEU A 151 -0.22 12.40 -21.53
N PHE A 152 -0.54 11.36 -20.74
CA PHE A 152 0.24 10.12 -20.67
C PHE A 152 -0.33 8.99 -21.53
N GLN A 153 -1.39 9.24 -22.30
CA GLN A 153 -2.05 8.23 -23.17
C GLN A 153 -2.42 6.95 -22.41
N THR A 154 -2.86 7.08 -21.16
CA THR A 154 -3.26 5.98 -20.29
C THR A 154 -4.70 6.17 -19.80
N ASN A 155 -5.37 5.09 -19.41
CA ASN A 155 -6.73 5.15 -18.87
C ASN A 155 -6.78 5.17 -17.33
N SER A 156 -5.63 5.20 -16.65
CA SER A 156 -5.55 4.99 -15.20
C SER A 156 -4.62 5.98 -14.48
N THR A 157 -4.03 6.93 -15.22
CA THR A 157 -3.20 7.96 -14.59
C THR A 157 -4.08 9.08 -14.04
N THR A 158 -4.15 9.18 -12.73
CA THR A 158 -5.00 10.12 -11.99
C THR A 158 -4.16 10.99 -11.07
N ILE A 159 -4.81 11.90 -10.34
CA ILE A 159 -4.12 12.72 -9.30
C ILE A 159 -3.66 11.89 -8.09
N ALA A 160 -3.85 10.56 -8.09
CA ALA A 160 -3.46 9.67 -7.00
C ALA A 160 -2.00 9.83 -6.58
N ILE A 161 -1.09 10.11 -7.53
CA ILE A 161 0.34 10.32 -7.23
C ILE A 161 0.57 11.56 -6.36
N PHE A 162 -0.14 12.65 -6.63
CA PHE A 162 -0.03 13.88 -5.83
C PHE A 162 -0.64 13.70 -4.44
N LEU A 163 -1.75 12.95 -4.33
CA LEU A 163 -2.34 12.60 -3.04
C LEU A 163 -1.37 11.74 -2.21
N ALA A 164 -0.75 10.74 -2.81
CA ALA A 164 0.24 9.89 -2.13
C ALA A 164 1.46 10.71 -1.68
N ALA A 165 1.97 11.61 -2.51
CA ALA A 165 3.09 12.50 -2.17
C ALA A 165 2.70 13.46 -1.02
N ALA A 166 1.49 14.03 -1.05
CA ALA A 166 0.99 14.89 0.02
C ALA A 166 0.89 14.13 1.37
N VAL A 167 0.41 12.87 1.33
CA VAL A 167 0.38 12.02 2.53
C VAL A 167 1.81 11.71 3.01
N ALA A 168 2.79 11.51 2.12
CA ALA A 168 4.18 11.31 2.52
C ALA A 168 4.74 12.52 3.28
N VAL A 169 4.45 13.74 2.82
CA VAL A 169 4.83 14.97 3.52
C VAL A 169 4.11 15.07 4.87
N LEU A 170 2.80 14.77 4.92
CA LEU A 170 2.02 14.77 6.15
C LEU A 170 2.62 13.80 7.18
N ILE A 171 2.93 12.56 6.79
CA ILE A 171 3.56 11.58 7.67
C ILE A 171 4.94 12.03 8.13
N TRP A 172 5.71 12.68 7.25
CA TRP A 172 7.00 13.25 7.64
C TRP A 172 6.83 14.34 8.72
N VAL A 173 5.84 15.23 8.57
CA VAL A 173 5.50 16.26 9.57
C VAL A 173 5.07 15.60 10.88
N VAL A 174 4.16 14.63 10.83
CA VAL A 174 3.68 13.92 12.02
C VAL A 174 4.84 13.29 12.79
N LEU A 175 5.73 12.57 12.11
CA LEU A 175 6.84 11.88 12.76
C LEU A 175 7.93 12.83 13.29
N ASN A 176 8.17 13.97 12.64
CA ASN A 176 9.33 14.80 12.96
C ASN A 176 9.01 16.14 13.64
N LYS A 177 7.75 16.58 13.56
CA LYS A 177 7.35 17.92 14.03
C LYS A 177 6.24 17.89 15.09
N THR A 178 5.77 16.70 15.51
CA THR A 178 4.70 16.58 16.51
C THR A 178 5.15 15.82 17.75
N THR A 179 4.52 16.12 18.90
CA THR A 179 4.72 15.40 20.16
C THR A 179 4.31 13.93 20.02
N PHE A 180 3.25 13.65 19.26
CA PHE A 180 2.80 12.31 18.97
C PHE A 180 3.88 11.48 18.24
N GLY A 181 4.54 12.05 17.21
CA GLY A 181 5.64 11.38 16.52
C GLY A 181 6.85 11.14 17.41
N TYR A 182 7.10 12.03 18.37
CA TYR A 182 8.13 11.83 19.40
C TYR A 182 7.79 10.65 20.31
N GLU A 183 6.56 10.59 20.83
CA GLU A 183 6.11 9.48 21.69
C GLU A 183 6.21 8.13 20.98
N LEU A 184 5.77 8.05 19.72
CA LEU A 184 5.88 6.84 18.91
C LEU A 184 7.31 6.35 18.78
N LYS A 185 8.25 7.26 18.46
CA LYS A 185 9.68 6.92 18.35
C LYS A 185 10.29 6.54 19.70
N ALA A 186 9.92 7.22 20.78
CA ALA A 186 10.39 6.90 22.13
C ALA A 186 9.98 5.47 22.55
N VAL A 187 8.72 5.10 22.30
CA VAL A 187 8.21 3.73 22.54
C VAL A 187 8.96 2.71 21.69
N GLY A 188 9.25 3.04 20.44
CA GLY A 188 10.00 2.18 19.53
C GLY A 188 11.45 1.95 19.95
N LEU A 189 12.11 2.96 20.51
CA LEU A 189 13.49 2.86 20.99
C LEU A 189 13.60 2.06 22.30
N ASN A 190 12.77 2.39 23.28
CA ASN A 190 12.76 1.69 24.57
C ASN A 190 11.40 1.85 25.26
N LYS A 191 10.59 0.80 25.26
CA LYS A 191 9.26 0.77 25.88
C LYS A 191 9.31 1.14 27.37
N ASN A 192 10.28 0.58 28.10
CA ASN A 192 10.38 0.79 29.55
C ASN A 192 10.72 2.24 29.86
N ALA A 193 11.71 2.81 29.16
CA ALA A 193 12.09 4.21 29.35
C ALA A 193 10.91 5.15 29.00
N ALA A 194 10.19 4.88 27.91
CA ALA A 194 9.01 5.65 27.52
C ALA A 194 7.92 5.60 28.60
N ARG A 195 7.70 4.42 29.19
CA ARG A 195 6.73 4.25 30.29
C ARG A 195 7.14 5.04 31.55
N TYR A 196 8.40 5.04 31.90
CA TYR A 196 8.91 5.87 33.04
C TYR A 196 8.77 7.37 32.78
N ALA A 197 8.83 7.79 31.50
CA ALA A 197 8.55 9.16 31.08
C ALA A 197 7.06 9.51 30.99
N GLY A 198 6.16 8.60 31.43
CA GLY A 198 4.71 8.82 31.44
C GLY A 198 4.01 8.60 30.08
N ILE A 199 4.72 8.07 29.07
CA ILE A 199 4.14 7.78 27.75
C ILE A 199 3.36 6.46 27.79
N ASN A 200 2.14 6.47 27.27
CA ASN A 200 1.30 5.27 27.20
C ASN A 200 1.75 4.36 26.06
N GLU A 201 2.60 3.38 26.37
CA GLU A 201 3.17 2.45 25.39
C GLU A 201 2.11 1.65 24.63
N LYS A 202 1.06 1.16 25.34
CA LYS A 202 0.01 0.32 24.72
C LYS A 202 -0.76 1.08 23.68
N LYS A 203 -1.18 2.32 24.02
CA LYS A 203 -1.91 3.20 23.09
C LYS A 203 -1.05 3.50 21.85
N ASN A 204 0.23 3.80 22.04
CA ASN A 204 1.15 4.14 20.95
C ASN A 204 1.43 2.95 20.02
N ILE A 205 1.55 1.72 20.56
CA ILE A 205 1.70 0.50 19.75
C ILE A 205 0.47 0.28 18.88
N ILE A 206 -0.74 0.35 19.44
CA ILE A 206 -1.99 0.14 18.69
C ILE A 206 -2.15 1.22 17.63
N LEU A 207 -1.96 2.49 17.97
CA LEU A 207 -2.09 3.60 17.03
C LEU A 207 -1.06 3.52 15.91
N SER A 208 0.17 3.08 16.21
CA SER A 208 1.20 2.88 15.19
C SER A 208 0.76 1.87 14.14
N MET A 209 0.26 0.71 14.56
CA MET A 209 -0.22 -0.33 13.65
C MET A 209 -1.51 0.09 12.93
N ALA A 210 -2.40 0.81 13.60
CA ALA A 210 -3.62 1.34 13.00
C ALA A 210 -3.32 2.37 11.90
N ILE A 211 -2.40 3.31 12.15
CA ILE A 211 -1.98 4.31 11.14
C ILE A 211 -1.27 3.62 9.98
N ALA A 212 -0.38 2.66 10.26
CA ALA A 212 0.27 1.87 9.23
C ALA A 212 -0.78 1.13 8.36
N GLY A 213 -1.79 0.53 9.00
CA GLY A 213 -2.90 -0.11 8.29
C GLY A 213 -3.75 0.86 7.47
N ALA A 214 -4.02 2.05 8.01
CA ALA A 214 -4.75 3.09 7.29
C ALA A 214 -4.00 3.56 6.02
N LEU A 215 -2.67 3.69 6.10
CA LEU A 215 -1.83 4.03 4.94
C LEU A 215 -1.88 2.93 3.88
N ALA A 216 -1.77 1.65 4.27
CA ALA A 216 -1.87 0.53 3.34
C ALA A 216 -3.26 0.47 2.68
N GLY A 217 -4.34 0.62 3.46
CA GLY A 217 -5.72 0.66 2.96
C GLY A 217 -5.97 1.82 2.02
N PHE A 218 -5.48 3.02 2.36
CA PHE A 218 -5.56 4.18 1.48
C PHE A 218 -4.86 3.92 0.13
N GLY A 219 -3.70 3.25 0.15
CA GLY A 219 -3.00 2.81 -1.06
C GLY A 219 -3.85 1.91 -1.96
N ALA A 220 -4.60 0.98 -1.36
CA ALA A 220 -5.55 0.15 -2.10
C ALA A 220 -6.68 0.99 -2.72
N GLY A 221 -7.22 1.95 -1.97
CA GLY A 221 -8.19 2.92 -2.50
C GLY A 221 -7.66 3.66 -3.72
N LEU A 222 -6.43 4.18 -3.66
CA LEU A 222 -5.79 4.86 -4.79
C LEU A 222 -5.68 3.94 -6.01
N PHE A 223 -5.37 2.66 -5.83
CA PHE A 223 -5.21 1.69 -6.92
C PHE A 223 -6.53 1.36 -7.60
N TYR A 224 -7.55 0.97 -6.83
CA TYR A 224 -8.82 0.49 -7.38
C TYR A 224 -9.72 1.63 -7.89
N LEU A 225 -9.74 2.78 -7.22
CA LEU A 225 -10.53 3.94 -7.66
C LEU A 225 -9.88 4.72 -8.82
N SER A 226 -8.60 4.47 -9.14
CA SER A 226 -7.97 4.93 -10.40
C SER A 226 -8.22 3.95 -11.56
N ASN A 227 -9.06 2.94 -11.39
CA ASN A 227 -9.39 1.93 -12.39
C ASN A 227 -8.17 1.22 -13.00
N VAL A 228 -7.13 1.01 -12.19
CA VAL A 228 -5.92 0.28 -12.63
C VAL A 228 -6.22 -1.19 -12.85
N SER A 229 -6.99 -1.78 -11.93
CA SER A 229 -7.42 -3.18 -11.98
C SER A 229 -8.75 -3.35 -11.25
N GLN A 230 -9.37 -4.50 -11.46
CA GLN A 230 -10.54 -4.97 -10.74
C GLN A 230 -10.13 -6.09 -9.79
N TRP A 231 -10.82 -6.21 -8.65
CA TRP A 231 -10.58 -7.34 -7.75
C TRP A 231 -11.15 -8.63 -8.34
N ASN A 232 -10.34 -9.70 -8.33
CA ASN A 232 -10.77 -11.00 -8.81
C ASN A 232 -10.79 -12.00 -7.63
N PRO A 233 -11.96 -12.28 -7.04
CA PRO A 233 -12.05 -13.11 -5.83
C PRO A 233 -11.70 -14.58 -6.09
N LEU A 234 -11.93 -15.09 -7.31
CA LEU A 234 -11.67 -16.49 -7.64
C LEU A 234 -10.18 -16.78 -7.91
N ASN A 235 -9.48 -15.81 -8.52
CA ASN A 235 -8.06 -15.96 -8.85
C ASN A 235 -7.14 -15.32 -7.80
N SER A 236 -7.69 -14.63 -6.80
CA SER A 236 -6.91 -14.07 -5.68
C SER A 236 -6.59 -15.15 -4.65
N THR A 237 -5.82 -16.17 -5.07
CA THR A 237 -5.29 -17.23 -4.21
C THR A 237 -3.97 -16.84 -3.55
N SER A 238 -3.41 -15.70 -3.93
CA SER A 238 -2.19 -15.13 -3.37
C SER A 238 -2.44 -13.74 -2.81
N LEU A 239 -1.68 -13.37 -1.80
CA LEU A 239 -1.75 -12.04 -1.20
C LEU A 239 -1.31 -10.96 -2.21
N PRO A 240 -1.91 -9.75 -2.17
CA PRO A 240 -1.54 -8.67 -3.07
C PRO A 240 -0.05 -8.32 -2.95
N GLY A 241 0.69 -8.42 -4.06
CA GLY A 241 2.12 -8.12 -4.12
C GLY A 241 2.45 -6.67 -3.72
N MET A 242 1.53 -5.73 -3.93
CA MET A 242 1.70 -4.33 -3.54
C MET A 242 1.99 -4.16 -2.04
N GLY A 243 1.38 -4.99 -1.16
CA GLY A 243 1.65 -4.95 0.28
C GLY A 243 3.09 -5.35 0.62
N PHE A 244 3.63 -6.36 -0.06
CA PHE A 244 5.01 -6.82 0.15
C PHE A 244 6.04 -5.91 -0.52
N ASN A 245 5.74 -5.39 -1.70
CA ASN A 245 6.62 -4.45 -2.40
C ASN A 245 6.80 -3.15 -1.59
N GLY A 246 5.83 -2.79 -0.74
CA GLY A 246 5.96 -1.71 0.22
C GLY A 246 7.11 -1.90 1.22
N ILE A 247 7.42 -3.16 1.61
CA ILE A 247 8.58 -3.47 2.49
C ILE A 247 9.87 -3.06 1.78
N SER A 248 10.00 -3.42 0.52
CA SER A 248 11.14 -3.09 -0.33
C SER A 248 11.35 -1.58 -0.47
N VAL A 249 10.26 -0.86 -0.71
CA VAL A 249 10.26 0.61 -0.77
C VAL A 249 10.72 1.23 0.55
N ALA A 250 10.19 0.76 1.68
CA ALA A 250 10.54 1.27 2.99
C ALA A 250 12.02 1.04 3.35
N LEU A 251 12.55 -0.15 3.02
CA LEU A 251 13.96 -0.49 3.25
C LEU A 251 14.89 0.35 2.38
N LEU A 252 14.59 0.48 1.08
CA LEU A 252 15.37 1.28 0.15
C LEU A 252 15.39 2.76 0.58
N ALA A 253 14.26 3.27 1.11
CA ALA A 253 14.13 4.62 1.66
C ALA A 253 14.76 4.81 3.04
N SER A 254 15.35 3.76 3.66
CA SER A 254 15.79 3.78 5.07
C SER A 254 14.68 4.26 6.03
N SER A 255 13.45 3.87 5.75
CA SER A 255 12.24 4.25 6.47
C SER A 255 12.03 5.78 6.57
N ASN A 256 12.55 6.56 5.61
CA ASN A 256 12.30 7.99 5.53
C ASN A 256 11.03 8.24 4.71
N PRO A 257 9.99 8.93 5.23
CA PRO A 257 8.74 9.16 4.52
C PRO A 257 8.89 9.88 3.18
N ILE A 258 9.79 10.86 3.08
CA ILE A 258 10.06 11.54 1.81
C ILE A 258 10.87 10.62 0.88
N GLY A 259 11.82 9.87 1.43
CA GLY A 259 12.59 8.87 0.68
C GLY A 259 11.71 7.79 0.05
N THR A 260 10.57 7.44 0.67
CA THR A 260 9.65 6.42 0.12
C THR A 260 9.07 6.85 -1.23
N VAL A 261 8.88 8.15 -1.48
CA VAL A 261 8.39 8.65 -2.78
C VAL A 261 9.39 8.30 -3.89
N PHE A 262 10.67 8.59 -3.68
CA PHE A 262 11.71 8.31 -4.67
C PHE A 262 11.96 6.81 -4.83
N SER A 263 11.96 6.07 -3.73
CA SER A 263 12.12 4.60 -3.76
C SER A 263 10.96 3.92 -4.48
N ALA A 264 9.72 4.38 -4.27
CA ALA A 264 8.55 3.84 -4.97
C ALA A 264 8.59 4.16 -6.46
N LEU A 265 8.99 5.38 -6.86
CA LEU A 265 9.20 5.74 -8.26
C LEU A 265 10.25 4.82 -8.92
N PHE A 266 11.37 4.58 -8.24
CA PHE A 266 12.43 3.72 -8.75
C PHE A 266 11.97 2.28 -8.93
N ILE A 267 11.32 1.69 -7.92
CA ILE A 267 10.82 0.31 -8.00
C ILE A 267 9.72 0.18 -9.06
N SER A 268 8.79 1.14 -9.14
CA SER A 268 7.76 1.16 -10.19
C SER A 268 8.36 1.27 -11.58
N HIS A 269 9.42 2.08 -11.74
CA HIS A 269 10.12 2.22 -13.01
C HIS A 269 10.71 0.89 -13.50
N ILE A 270 11.35 0.14 -12.61
CA ILE A 270 11.89 -1.21 -12.92
C ILE A 270 10.74 -2.19 -13.22
N SER A 271 9.70 -2.20 -12.42
CA SER A 271 8.56 -3.11 -12.58
C SER A 271 7.84 -2.87 -13.92
N VAL A 272 7.59 -1.62 -14.28
CA VAL A 272 7.01 -1.26 -15.58
C VAL A 272 7.96 -1.61 -16.72
N GLY A 273 9.27 -1.38 -16.57
CA GLY A 273 10.26 -1.81 -17.55
C GLY A 273 10.26 -3.31 -17.78
N GLY A 274 9.98 -4.09 -16.73
CA GLY A 274 9.79 -5.55 -16.84
C GLY A 274 8.53 -5.92 -17.63
N SER A 275 7.44 -5.16 -17.51
CA SER A 275 6.19 -5.44 -18.24
C SER A 275 6.30 -5.24 -19.75
N PHE A 276 7.32 -4.53 -20.24
CA PHE A 276 7.63 -4.38 -21.66
C PHE A 276 8.52 -5.49 -22.23
N LEU A 277 8.99 -6.43 -21.39
CA LEU A 277 9.73 -7.60 -21.89
C LEU A 277 8.80 -8.51 -22.67
N SER A 278 9.36 -9.09 -23.75
CA SER A 278 8.62 -10.08 -24.52
C SER A 278 8.41 -11.35 -23.69
N THR A 279 7.17 -11.65 -23.36
CA THR A 279 6.78 -12.89 -22.66
C THR A 279 7.12 -14.16 -23.43
N LYS A 280 7.41 -14.04 -24.74
CA LYS A 280 7.84 -15.16 -25.59
C LYS A 280 9.24 -15.67 -25.22
N PHE A 281 10.13 -14.76 -24.74
CA PHE A 281 11.52 -15.09 -24.42
C PHE A 281 11.83 -15.06 -22.92
N TYR A 282 11.08 -14.26 -22.16
CA TYR A 282 11.32 -14.02 -20.74
C TYR A 282 10.04 -14.16 -19.95
N PRO A 283 10.02 -14.90 -18.84
CA PRO A 283 8.90 -14.93 -17.93
C PRO A 283 8.72 -13.57 -17.23
N THR A 284 7.50 -13.23 -16.88
CA THR A 284 7.13 -11.95 -16.26
C THR A 284 7.81 -11.71 -14.92
N GLU A 285 8.17 -12.79 -14.24
CA GLU A 285 8.83 -12.82 -12.92
C GLU A 285 10.27 -12.31 -12.93
N ILE A 286 10.89 -12.15 -14.11
CA ILE A 286 12.25 -11.61 -14.21
C ILE A 286 12.35 -10.20 -13.64
N SER A 287 11.32 -9.37 -13.81
CA SER A 287 11.32 -8.02 -13.23
C SER A 287 11.30 -8.05 -11.71
N ASP A 288 10.55 -8.98 -11.13
CA ASP A 288 10.47 -9.16 -9.68
C ASP A 288 11.78 -9.70 -9.10
N LEU A 289 12.42 -10.62 -9.83
CA LEU A 289 13.74 -11.14 -9.48
C LEU A 289 14.81 -10.05 -9.49
N ILE A 290 14.84 -9.20 -10.53
CA ILE A 290 15.78 -8.07 -10.62
C ILE A 290 15.52 -7.07 -9.50
N SER A 291 14.26 -6.72 -9.25
CA SER A 291 13.89 -5.86 -8.14
C SER A 291 14.35 -6.43 -6.79
N GLY A 292 14.14 -7.74 -6.59
CA GLY A 292 14.58 -8.45 -5.39
C GLY A 292 16.11 -8.40 -5.20
N ILE A 293 16.88 -8.60 -6.25
CA ILE A 293 18.36 -8.50 -6.21
C ILE A 293 18.80 -7.07 -5.85
N ILE A 294 18.18 -6.05 -6.47
CA ILE A 294 18.50 -4.65 -6.19
C ILE A 294 18.24 -4.32 -4.72
N ILE A 295 17.08 -4.73 -4.20
CA ILE A 295 16.71 -4.51 -2.79
C ILE A 295 17.70 -5.21 -1.85
N TYR A 296 18.05 -6.47 -2.16
CA TYR A 296 19.03 -7.23 -1.39
C TYR A 296 20.38 -6.50 -1.34
N LEU A 297 20.89 -6.06 -2.49
CA LEU A 297 22.14 -5.31 -2.57
C LEU A 297 22.07 -3.95 -1.83
N CYS A 298 20.94 -3.25 -1.90
CA CYS A 298 20.72 -2.03 -1.15
C CYS A 298 20.72 -2.28 0.37
N ALA A 299 20.05 -3.34 0.83
CA ALA A 299 20.07 -3.73 2.24
C ALA A 299 21.49 -4.11 2.70
N PHE A 300 22.24 -4.80 1.87
CA PHE A 300 23.62 -5.19 2.14
C PHE A 300 24.56 -3.97 2.23
N SER A 301 24.33 -2.95 1.40
CA SER A 301 25.13 -1.71 1.44
C SER A 301 25.04 -0.98 2.77
N MET A 302 23.90 -1.08 3.48
CA MET A 302 23.74 -0.49 4.82
C MET A 302 24.64 -1.11 5.87
N LEU A 303 25.00 -2.40 5.76
CA LEU A 303 25.93 -3.08 6.66
C LEU A 303 27.35 -2.48 6.59
N PHE A 304 27.73 -2.00 5.42
CA PHE A 304 29.05 -1.36 5.23
C PHE A 304 29.06 0.08 5.73
N ARG A 305 27.94 0.79 5.66
CA ARG A 305 27.85 2.19 6.11
C ARG A 305 28.07 2.35 7.62
N GLY A 306 27.67 1.34 8.42
CA GLY A 306 27.91 1.31 9.87
C GLY A 306 29.35 1.00 10.29
N LYS A 307 30.23 0.62 9.34
CA LYS A 307 31.66 0.35 9.62
C LYS A 307 32.59 1.48 9.18
N ILE A 308 32.05 2.51 8.53
CA ILE A 308 32.82 3.65 7.99
C ILE A 308 32.65 4.90 8.90
N GLN A 309 31.80 4.84 9.91
CA GLN A 309 31.69 5.79 11.02
C GLN A 309 32.32 5.18 12.29
#